data_433a7d1a61fc8415f96521259267558a
#
_entry.id   433a7d1a61fc8415f96521259267558a
#
_cell.length_a   1.000
_cell.length_b   1.000
_cell.length_c   1.000
_cell.angle_alpha   90.00
_cell.angle_beta   90.00
_cell.angle_gamma   90.00
#
_symmetry.space_group_name_H-M   'P 1'
#
loop_
_entity.id
_entity.type
_entity.pdbx_description
1 polymer ?
#
loop_
_entity_poly.entity_id
_entity_poly.type
_entity_poly.pdbx_seq_one_letter_code
_entity_poly.pdbx_strand_id
1 'polypeptide(L)'
;MEQSLLLNAKHIPYNHTEDKQELTQVLKQARELLVYLNNIGMPCGCEFLDVVTPQYISDLISWGAIGARTTESQVHRQMVSGLSMPVGFKNGTGGSIKLANDAILSAQFKHCFMAINDEGEPSICQTRGNPDCHIILRGGKQPNYHKEDVDQTIELLKSNNVRPRVMIDCSHSNSNKNHENQHIVLDSVIEQMKTNTDIIGVMIESNIRAGKQKLVNKEDLIYGISITDACIDIDETKTLICRTWIQLTI
;
A
#
# COMPACT_ATOMS: atom_id res chain seq x y z
N MET A 1 12.08 0.51 0.56
CA MET A 1 12.75 1.04 1.76
C MET A 1 12.12 0.38 2.96
N GLU A 2 12.92 -0.17 3.80
CA GLU A 2 12.57 -1.22 4.77
C GLU A 2 11.61 -0.74 5.84
N GLN A 3 10.40 -1.29 5.85
CA GLN A 3 9.45 -1.22 6.96
C GLN A 3 10.02 -1.75 8.28
N SER A 4 11.13 -2.51 8.22
CA SER A 4 11.71 -3.21 9.37
C SER A 4 12.55 -2.33 10.29
N LEU A 5 13.04 -1.19 9.85
CA LEU A 5 13.84 -0.29 10.70
C LEU A 5 13.03 0.40 11.79
N LEU A 6 11.72 0.55 11.60
CA LEU A 6 10.82 1.17 12.59
C LEU A 6 10.26 0.16 13.61
N LEU A 7 10.26 -1.15 13.31
CA LEU A 7 9.63 -2.17 14.16
C LEU A 7 10.47 -2.61 15.37
N ASN A 8 11.73 -2.22 15.47
CA ASN A 8 12.60 -2.51 16.62
C ASN A 8 12.89 -1.30 17.52
N ALA A 9 12.11 -0.22 17.38
CA ALA A 9 12.20 0.86 18.37
C ALA A 9 11.73 0.33 19.74
N LYS A 10 12.67 -0.14 20.56
CA LYS A 10 12.48 -0.08 22.03
C LYS A 10 12.06 1.34 22.32
N HIS A 11 11.17 1.56 23.29
CA HIS A 11 10.82 2.88 23.83
C HIS A 11 12.13 3.62 24.17
N ILE A 12 12.65 4.35 23.20
CA ILE A 12 13.83 5.18 23.37
C ILE A 12 13.30 6.49 23.95
N PRO A 13 13.73 6.88 25.15
CA PRO A 13 13.30 8.14 25.71
C PRO A 13 13.63 9.26 24.71
N TYR A 14 12.70 10.17 24.49
CA TYR A 14 12.74 11.27 23.51
C TYR A 14 13.99 12.19 23.62
N ASN A 15 14.90 11.91 24.55
CA ASN A 15 16.07 12.73 24.88
C ASN A 15 17.42 12.22 24.33
N HIS A 16 17.46 11.10 23.60
CA HIS A 16 18.70 10.67 22.96
C HIS A 16 18.94 11.47 21.67
N THR A 17 19.96 12.32 21.70
CA THR A 17 20.33 13.17 20.55
C THR A 17 20.79 12.38 19.34
N GLU A 18 21.40 11.22 19.53
CA GLU A 18 21.85 10.34 18.46
C GLU A 18 20.68 9.72 17.70
N ASP A 19 19.65 9.21 18.40
CA ASP A 19 18.45 8.62 17.78
C ASP A 19 17.62 9.64 16.99
N LYS A 20 17.57 10.89 17.47
CA LYS A 20 16.94 12.00 16.73
C LYS A 20 17.66 12.31 15.43
N GLN A 21 18.98 12.32 15.45
CA GLN A 21 19.78 12.56 14.27
C GLN A 21 19.59 11.43 13.24
N GLU A 22 19.57 10.19 13.70
CA GLU A 22 19.39 9.01 12.85
C GLU A 22 17.99 9.01 12.18
N LEU A 23 16.92 9.22 12.94
CA LEU A 23 15.56 9.31 12.39
C LEU A 23 15.39 10.50 11.42
N THR A 24 15.92 11.66 11.77
CA THR A 24 15.90 12.85 10.90
C THR A 24 16.66 12.55 9.60
N GLN A 25 17.80 11.88 9.68
CA GLN A 25 18.58 11.48 8.52
C GLN A 25 17.81 10.53 7.60
N VAL A 26 17.13 9.52 8.17
CA VAL A 26 16.32 8.55 7.41
C VAL A 26 15.16 9.24 6.69
N LEU A 27 14.41 10.11 7.36
CA LEU A 27 13.32 10.88 6.75
C LEU A 27 13.82 11.79 5.63
N LYS A 28 14.98 12.43 5.82
CA LYS A 28 15.59 13.28 4.81
C LYS A 28 16.01 12.48 3.58
N GLN A 29 16.66 11.34 3.76
CA GLN A 29 17.03 10.44 2.68
C GLN A 29 15.80 9.92 1.93
N ALA A 30 14.72 9.58 2.64
CA ALA A 30 13.46 9.18 2.04
C ALA A 30 12.89 10.27 1.14
N ARG A 31 12.84 11.51 1.61
CA ARG A 31 12.38 12.64 0.78
C ARG A 31 13.29 12.91 -0.41
N GLU A 32 14.61 12.89 -0.22
CA GLU A 32 15.58 13.06 -1.33
C GLU A 32 15.36 12.01 -2.43
N LEU A 33 15.15 10.75 -2.05
CA LEU A 33 14.84 9.67 -3.00
C LEU A 33 13.50 9.92 -3.71
N LEU A 34 12.45 10.30 -2.98
CA LEU A 34 11.14 10.58 -3.55
C LEU A 34 11.18 11.77 -4.51
N VAL A 35 11.89 12.84 -4.18
CA VAL A 35 12.11 13.98 -5.08
C VAL A 35 12.84 13.54 -6.35
N TYR A 36 13.90 12.74 -6.22
CA TYR A 36 14.63 12.21 -7.37
C TYR A 36 13.71 11.39 -8.29
N LEU A 37 12.93 10.45 -7.72
CA LEU A 37 12.03 9.59 -8.48
C LEU A 37 10.94 10.41 -9.20
N ASN A 38 10.33 11.38 -8.53
CA ASN A 38 9.34 12.27 -9.15
C ASN A 38 9.95 13.09 -10.29
N ASN A 39 11.19 13.59 -10.13
CA ASN A 39 11.88 14.37 -11.16
C ASN A 39 12.17 13.57 -12.45
N ILE A 40 12.38 12.26 -12.33
CA ILE A 40 12.53 11.38 -13.52
C ILE A 40 11.18 10.85 -14.04
N GLY A 41 10.07 11.34 -13.51
CA GLY A 41 8.72 10.96 -13.94
C GLY A 41 8.22 9.61 -13.41
N MET A 42 8.80 9.09 -12.31
CA MET A 42 8.37 7.85 -11.68
C MET A 42 7.38 8.12 -10.55
N PRO A 43 6.08 7.78 -10.71
CA PRO A 43 5.10 7.91 -9.63
C PRO A 43 5.47 7.00 -8.45
N CYS A 44 5.38 7.53 -7.23
CA CYS A 44 5.73 6.79 -6.02
C CYS A 44 4.47 6.39 -5.25
N GLY A 45 4.40 5.13 -4.81
CA GLY A 45 3.41 4.63 -3.89
C GLY A 45 3.99 4.43 -2.48
N CYS A 46 3.13 4.53 -1.46
CA CYS A 46 3.51 4.27 -0.06
C CYS A 46 2.40 3.55 0.68
N GLU A 47 2.73 2.51 1.46
CA GLU A 47 1.86 2.03 2.52
C GLU A 47 2.05 2.90 3.76
N PHE A 48 0.98 3.57 4.19
CA PHE A 48 1.02 4.41 5.38
C PHE A 48 0.81 3.56 6.64
N LEU A 49 1.90 3.27 7.32
CA LEU A 49 1.93 2.39 8.50
C LEU A 49 1.66 3.12 9.81
N ASP A 50 2.00 4.39 9.87
CA ASP A 50 1.77 5.30 10.98
C ASP A 50 1.08 6.59 10.50
N VAL A 51 0.66 7.42 11.43
CA VAL A 51 -0.12 8.63 11.15
C VAL A 51 0.71 9.92 11.14
N VAL A 52 2.00 9.83 11.42
CA VAL A 52 2.91 11.00 11.49
C VAL A 52 3.78 11.10 10.24
N THR A 53 4.42 10.01 9.82
CA THR A 53 5.28 9.96 8.63
C THR A 53 4.62 10.53 7.36
N PRO A 54 3.30 10.32 7.10
CA PRO A 54 2.64 10.92 5.94
C PRO A 54 2.77 12.44 5.86
N GLN A 55 2.84 13.14 6.98
CA GLN A 55 3.00 14.60 7.01
C GLN A 55 4.33 15.06 6.38
N TYR A 56 5.34 14.18 6.36
CA TYR A 56 6.67 14.48 5.81
C TYR A 56 6.87 14.06 4.36
N ILE A 57 6.02 13.18 3.81
CA ILE A 57 6.24 12.58 2.49
C ILE A 57 5.04 12.61 1.56
N SER A 58 3.83 12.89 2.05
CA SER A 58 2.59 12.74 1.26
C SER A 58 2.53 13.65 0.04
N ASP A 59 3.20 14.79 0.06
CA ASP A 59 3.33 15.71 -1.06
C ASP A 59 4.11 15.11 -2.26
N LEU A 60 4.88 14.05 -2.03
CA LEU A 60 5.70 13.36 -3.02
C LEU A 60 5.14 11.97 -3.40
N ILE A 61 3.99 11.59 -2.84
CA ILE A 61 3.36 10.29 -3.05
C ILE A 61 2.17 10.43 -4.01
N SER A 62 2.17 9.64 -5.06
CA SER A 62 1.10 9.63 -6.07
C SER A 62 -0.04 8.66 -5.75
N TRP A 63 0.21 7.67 -4.91
CA TRP A 63 -0.75 6.66 -4.49
C TRP A 63 -0.43 6.13 -3.10
N GLY A 64 -1.44 5.98 -2.24
CA GLY A 64 -1.29 5.43 -0.91
C GLY A 64 -2.00 4.10 -0.72
N ALA A 65 -1.53 3.29 0.23
CA ALA A 65 -2.20 2.08 0.66
C ALA A 65 -2.36 2.02 2.18
N ILE A 66 -3.47 1.42 2.62
CA ILE A 66 -3.68 1.00 4.01
C ILE A 66 -3.70 -0.52 4.04
N GLY A 67 -2.80 -1.10 4.82
CA GLY A 67 -2.63 -2.54 4.95
C GLY A 67 -3.81 -3.23 5.62
N ALA A 68 -3.92 -4.54 5.42
CA ALA A 68 -5.03 -5.35 5.94
C ALA A 68 -5.16 -5.30 7.48
N ARG A 69 -4.05 -5.10 8.20
CA ARG A 69 -4.03 -5.00 9.67
C ARG A 69 -4.47 -3.63 10.19
N THR A 70 -4.40 -2.60 9.37
CA THR A 70 -4.70 -1.21 9.72
C THR A 70 -6.00 -0.68 9.09
N THR A 71 -6.62 -1.43 8.19
CA THR A 71 -7.91 -1.06 7.55
C THR A 71 -9.03 -0.82 8.58
N GLU A 72 -9.03 -1.52 9.72
CA GLU A 72 -10.00 -1.30 10.80
C GLU A 72 -9.69 -0.07 11.66
N SER A 73 -8.46 0.45 11.60
CA SER A 73 -7.98 1.52 12.46
C SER A 73 -8.65 2.84 12.14
N GLN A 74 -9.35 3.41 13.13
CA GLN A 74 -10.01 4.71 13.01
C GLN A 74 -9.04 5.83 12.69
N VAL A 75 -7.86 5.85 13.31
CA VAL A 75 -6.86 6.91 13.07
C VAL A 75 -6.30 6.86 11.65
N HIS A 76 -6.17 5.67 11.05
CA HIS A 76 -5.77 5.55 9.65
C HIS A 76 -6.86 6.04 8.68
N ARG A 77 -8.13 5.77 8.97
CA ARG A 77 -9.27 6.26 8.18
C ARG A 77 -9.37 7.79 8.26
N GLN A 78 -9.16 8.37 9.44
CA GLN A 78 -9.09 9.83 9.65
C GLN A 78 -7.93 10.44 8.88
N MET A 79 -6.73 9.88 8.98
CA MET A 79 -5.56 10.32 8.23
C MET A 79 -5.84 10.31 6.72
N VAL A 80 -6.36 9.20 6.18
CA VAL A 80 -6.67 9.07 4.75
C VAL A 80 -7.67 10.12 4.28
N SER A 81 -8.64 10.53 5.12
CA SER A 81 -9.58 11.60 4.79
C SER A 81 -8.91 12.96 4.54
N GLY A 82 -7.67 13.14 4.97
CA GLY A 82 -6.87 14.34 4.76
C GLY A 82 -5.87 14.25 3.61
N LEU A 83 -5.64 13.05 3.07
CA LEU A 83 -4.69 12.85 1.97
C LEU A 83 -5.29 13.29 0.64
N SER A 84 -4.46 13.84 -0.24
CA SER A 84 -4.87 14.38 -1.55
C SER A 84 -4.72 13.39 -2.70
N MET A 85 -3.96 12.29 -2.50
CA MET A 85 -3.78 11.25 -3.51
C MET A 85 -4.83 10.12 -3.34
N PRO A 86 -5.07 9.30 -4.39
CA PRO A 86 -5.86 8.07 -4.26
C PRO A 86 -5.27 7.12 -3.22
N VAL A 87 -6.13 6.49 -2.41
CA VAL A 87 -5.70 5.54 -1.37
C VAL A 87 -6.49 4.24 -1.47
N GLY A 88 -5.77 3.13 -1.56
CA GLY A 88 -6.33 1.79 -1.54
C GLY A 88 -6.40 1.20 -0.12
N PHE A 89 -7.56 0.67 0.26
CA PHE A 89 -7.73 -0.09 1.50
C PHE A 89 -7.73 -1.58 1.21
N LYS A 90 -6.76 -2.32 1.77
CA LYS A 90 -6.74 -3.79 1.67
C LYS A 90 -7.89 -4.40 2.47
N ASN A 91 -8.54 -5.43 1.93
CA ASN A 91 -9.49 -6.21 2.72
C ASN A 91 -8.81 -6.80 3.96
N GLY A 92 -9.57 -7.04 5.03
CA GLY A 92 -9.05 -7.54 6.29
C GLY A 92 -8.30 -8.87 6.13
N THR A 93 -7.39 -9.20 7.06
CA THR A 93 -6.55 -10.41 7.02
C THR A 93 -7.35 -11.70 6.91
N GLY A 94 -8.58 -11.73 7.47
CA GLY A 94 -9.53 -12.84 7.34
C GLY A 94 -10.29 -12.91 6.03
N GLY A 95 -10.08 -11.95 5.11
CA GLY A 95 -10.75 -11.87 3.81
C GLY A 95 -11.97 -10.94 3.76
N SER A 96 -12.32 -10.28 4.86
CA SER A 96 -13.50 -9.41 4.91
C SER A 96 -13.37 -8.19 4.01
N ILE A 97 -14.15 -8.15 2.95
CA ILE A 97 -14.27 -7.03 2.00
C ILE A 97 -15.05 -5.88 2.66
N LYS A 98 -16.03 -6.22 3.52
CA LYS A 98 -16.84 -5.23 4.25
C LYS A 98 -15.97 -4.25 5.04
N LEU A 99 -14.89 -4.71 5.69
CA LEU A 99 -13.99 -3.84 6.45
C LEU A 99 -13.34 -2.76 5.60
N ALA A 100 -12.92 -3.09 4.38
CA ALA A 100 -12.35 -2.12 3.45
C ALA A 100 -13.42 -1.17 2.88
N ASN A 101 -14.62 -1.68 2.59
CA ASN A 101 -15.76 -0.84 2.19
C ASN A 101 -16.12 0.18 3.28
N ASP A 102 -16.21 -0.25 4.54
CA ASP A 102 -16.50 0.65 5.67
C ASP A 102 -15.38 1.69 5.88
N ALA A 103 -14.13 1.30 5.62
CA ALA A 103 -12.98 2.21 5.69
C ALA A 103 -13.05 3.29 4.60
N ILE A 104 -13.40 2.91 3.37
CA ILE A 104 -13.59 3.83 2.25
C ILE A 104 -14.73 4.80 2.58
N LEU A 105 -15.87 4.30 3.02
CA LEU A 105 -17.01 5.13 3.43
C LEU A 105 -16.61 6.14 4.51
N SER A 106 -15.86 5.71 5.52
CA SER A 106 -15.37 6.61 6.56
C SER A 106 -14.45 7.68 5.99
N ALA A 107 -13.43 7.28 5.20
CA ALA A 107 -12.42 8.18 4.69
C ALA A 107 -12.93 9.19 3.66
N GLN A 108 -14.06 8.91 2.99
CA GLN A 108 -14.68 9.84 2.03
C GLN A 108 -15.28 11.09 2.69
N PHE A 109 -15.56 11.04 3.98
CA PHE A 109 -16.13 12.17 4.71
C PHE A 109 -15.05 13.01 5.39
N LYS A 110 -15.45 14.25 5.73
CA LYS A 110 -14.61 15.14 6.54
C LYS A 110 -14.52 14.65 7.98
N HIS A 111 -13.34 14.78 8.56
CA HIS A 111 -13.07 14.44 9.96
C HIS A 111 -12.48 15.63 10.69
N CYS A 112 -12.57 15.59 12.03
CA CYS A 112 -11.92 16.53 12.93
C CYS A 112 -11.23 15.72 14.03
N PHE A 113 -9.91 15.85 14.17
CA PHE A 113 -9.11 15.09 15.12
C PHE A 113 -7.83 15.83 15.52
N MET A 114 -7.15 15.34 16.56
CA MET A 114 -5.87 15.86 17.00
C MET A 114 -4.76 15.38 16.06
N ALA A 115 -3.94 16.29 15.58
CA ALA A 115 -2.75 16.04 14.77
C ALA A 115 -1.59 16.93 15.21
N ILE A 116 -0.45 16.78 14.57
CA ILE A 116 0.72 17.66 14.74
C ILE A 116 0.75 18.60 13.55
N ASN A 117 0.96 19.91 13.80
CA ASN A 117 1.11 20.91 12.74
C ASN A 117 2.55 20.95 12.19
N ASP A 118 2.81 21.82 11.24
CA ASP A 118 4.12 21.94 10.57
C ASP A 118 5.22 22.42 11.53
N GLU A 119 4.85 23.08 12.63
CA GLU A 119 5.75 23.52 13.70
C GLU A 119 6.04 22.41 14.72
N GLY A 120 5.40 21.25 14.59
CA GLY A 120 5.54 20.11 15.50
C GLY A 120 4.69 20.20 16.76
N GLU A 121 3.67 21.07 16.79
CA GLU A 121 2.80 21.28 17.93
C GLU A 121 1.46 20.54 17.79
N PRO A 122 0.86 20.04 18.88
CA PRO A 122 -0.48 19.46 18.86
C PRO A 122 -1.51 20.50 18.38
N SER A 123 -2.30 20.13 17.39
CA SER A 123 -3.33 21.00 16.80
C SER A 123 -4.58 20.23 16.43
N ILE A 124 -5.67 20.94 16.14
CA ILE A 124 -6.90 20.35 15.62
C ILE A 124 -6.82 20.34 14.10
N CYS A 125 -6.82 19.13 13.52
CA CYS A 125 -6.87 18.93 12.09
C CYS A 125 -8.32 18.76 11.63
N GLN A 126 -8.71 19.50 10.59
CA GLN A 126 -9.98 19.31 9.89
C GLN A 126 -9.70 18.87 8.46
N THR A 127 -10.22 17.71 8.07
CA THR A 127 -10.05 17.16 6.74
C THR A 127 -11.28 17.42 5.85
N ARG A 128 -11.10 17.25 4.54
CA ARG A 128 -12.16 17.43 3.54
C ARG A 128 -12.87 16.14 3.16
N GLY A 129 -12.28 14.99 3.49
CA GLY A 129 -12.62 13.68 2.94
C GLY A 129 -11.80 13.39 1.68
N ASN A 130 -11.55 12.11 1.43
CA ASN A 130 -10.84 11.63 0.24
C ASN A 130 -11.79 10.82 -0.65
N PRO A 131 -12.31 11.38 -1.74
CA PRO A 131 -13.26 10.71 -2.63
C PRO A 131 -12.60 9.67 -3.55
N ASP A 132 -11.27 9.63 -3.61
CA ASP A 132 -10.51 8.76 -4.51
C ASP A 132 -10.00 7.49 -3.81
N CYS A 133 -10.66 7.09 -2.72
CA CYS A 133 -10.40 5.81 -2.07
C CYS A 133 -10.95 4.66 -2.91
N HIS A 134 -10.26 3.51 -2.84
CA HIS A 134 -10.64 2.28 -3.53
C HIS A 134 -10.28 1.04 -2.70
N ILE A 135 -10.77 -0.13 -3.12
CA ILE A 135 -10.48 -1.39 -2.45
C ILE A 135 -9.28 -2.09 -3.08
N ILE A 136 -8.51 -2.81 -2.26
CA ILE A 136 -7.46 -3.73 -2.71
C ILE A 136 -7.84 -5.14 -2.23
N LEU A 137 -8.03 -6.07 -3.17
CA LEU A 137 -8.25 -7.48 -2.90
C LEU A 137 -6.90 -8.19 -2.75
N ARG A 138 -6.60 -8.69 -1.55
CA ARG A 138 -5.34 -9.38 -1.21
C ARG A 138 -5.50 -10.85 -0.83
N GLY A 139 -6.73 -11.37 -0.96
CA GLY A 139 -7.10 -12.67 -0.43
C GLY A 139 -7.32 -12.66 1.09
N GLY A 140 -7.67 -13.80 1.62
CA GLY A 140 -7.91 -14.05 3.03
C GLY A 140 -7.61 -15.49 3.38
N LYS A 141 -8.60 -16.25 3.83
CA LYS A 141 -8.50 -17.72 3.97
C LYS A 141 -8.36 -18.41 2.61
N GLN A 142 -8.91 -17.81 1.58
CA GLN A 142 -8.84 -18.22 0.18
C GLN A 142 -8.43 -17.01 -0.69
N PRO A 143 -7.90 -17.22 -1.89
CA PRO A 143 -7.77 -16.18 -2.90
C PRO A 143 -9.11 -15.48 -3.16
N ASN A 144 -9.08 -14.20 -3.58
CA ASN A 144 -10.27 -13.42 -3.91
C ASN A 144 -10.07 -12.54 -5.15
N TYR A 145 -9.32 -13.04 -6.12
CA TYR A 145 -9.05 -12.38 -7.40
C TYR A 145 -9.86 -12.96 -8.58
N HIS A 146 -10.63 -14.03 -8.35
CA HIS A 146 -11.45 -14.61 -9.40
C HIS A 146 -12.59 -13.68 -9.78
N LYS A 147 -13.12 -13.88 -10.98
CA LYS A 147 -14.15 -13.00 -11.54
C LYS A 147 -15.36 -12.85 -10.61
N GLU A 148 -15.78 -13.93 -9.99
CA GLU A 148 -16.92 -13.96 -9.07
C GLU A 148 -16.66 -13.10 -7.82
N ASP A 149 -15.45 -13.14 -7.27
CA ASP A 149 -15.05 -12.33 -6.09
C ASP A 149 -15.00 -10.84 -6.45
N VAL A 150 -14.46 -10.53 -7.63
CA VAL A 150 -14.36 -9.16 -8.14
C VAL A 150 -15.75 -8.59 -8.40
N ASP A 151 -16.63 -9.35 -9.08
CA ASP A 151 -18.01 -8.93 -9.37
C ASP A 151 -18.81 -8.68 -8.08
N GLN A 152 -18.72 -9.58 -7.09
CA GLN A 152 -19.34 -9.41 -5.77
C GLN A 152 -18.82 -8.17 -5.04
N THR A 153 -17.52 -7.90 -5.15
CA THR A 153 -16.91 -6.70 -4.56
C THR A 153 -17.45 -5.43 -5.21
N ILE A 154 -17.54 -5.41 -6.54
CA ILE A 154 -18.09 -4.29 -7.31
C ILE A 154 -19.55 -4.03 -6.94
N GLU A 155 -20.36 -5.08 -6.82
CA GLU A 155 -21.75 -4.98 -6.39
C GLU A 155 -21.88 -4.43 -4.97
N LEU A 156 -21.05 -4.87 -4.04
CA LEU A 156 -21.00 -4.34 -2.67
C LEU A 156 -20.69 -2.85 -2.66
N LEU A 157 -19.67 -2.41 -3.42
CA LEU A 157 -19.30 -1.00 -3.51
C LEU A 157 -20.47 -0.17 -4.07
N LYS A 158 -21.08 -0.63 -5.16
CA LYS A 158 -22.24 0.03 -5.80
C LYS A 158 -23.44 0.15 -4.84
N SER A 159 -23.74 -0.92 -4.11
CA SER A 159 -24.87 -0.93 -3.15
C SER A 159 -24.68 0.04 -1.98
N ASN A 160 -23.43 0.40 -1.66
CA ASN A 160 -23.09 1.37 -0.64
C ASN A 160 -22.80 2.79 -1.19
N ASN A 161 -23.10 3.05 -2.46
CA ASN A 161 -22.79 4.31 -3.15
C ASN A 161 -21.30 4.67 -3.15
N VAL A 162 -20.43 3.67 -3.12
CA VAL A 162 -18.99 3.81 -3.30
C VAL A 162 -18.67 3.60 -4.78
N ARG A 163 -17.82 4.45 -5.34
CA ARG A 163 -17.36 4.28 -6.71
C ARG A 163 -16.65 2.92 -6.85
N PRO A 164 -17.09 2.06 -7.79
CA PRO A 164 -16.51 0.73 -7.95
C PRO A 164 -15.12 0.83 -8.58
N ARG A 165 -14.11 0.77 -7.76
CA ARG A 165 -12.70 0.73 -8.15
C ARG A 165 -12.02 -0.36 -7.36
N VAL A 166 -11.51 -1.36 -8.05
CA VAL A 166 -10.89 -2.54 -7.45
C VAL A 166 -9.45 -2.67 -7.96
N MET A 167 -8.50 -2.73 -7.04
CA MET A 167 -7.12 -3.14 -7.32
C MET A 167 -6.92 -4.57 -6.83
N ILE A 168 -6.17 -5.38 -7.56
CA ILE A 168 -5.87 -6.76 -7.17
C ILE A 168 -4.41 -6.88 -6.76
N ASP A 169 -4.20 -7.31 -5.54
CA ASP A 169 -2.87 -7.68 -5.03
C ASP A 169 -2.57 -9.11 -5.49
N CYS A 170 -1.60 -9.26 -6.39
CA CYS A 170 -1.21 -10.55 -6.96
C CYS A 170 -0.39 -11.41 -6.00
N SER A 171 0.05 -10.85 -4.88
CA SER A 171 0.82 -11.54 -3.84
C SER A 171 -0.09 -12.04 -2.70
N HIS A 172 0.46 -12.16 -1.50
CA HIS A 172 -0.23 -12.53 -0.27
C HIS A 172 -1.05 -13.81 -0.41
N SER A 173 -2.33 -13.79 0.03
CA SER A 173 -3.17 -14.98 -0.05
C SER A 173 -3.64 -15.28 -1.47
N ASN A 174 -3.64 -14.31 -2.37
CA ASN A 174 -3.98 -14.52 -3.77
C ASN A 174 -2.98 -15.43 -4.49
N SER A 175 -1.69 -15.33 -4.16
CA SER A 175 -0.64 -16.24 -4.65
C SER A 175 -0.42 -17.45 -3.73
N ASN A 176 -1.28 -17.69 -2.73
CA ASN A 176 -1.05 -18.68 -1.68
C ASN A 176 0.27 -18.47 -0.93
N LYS A 177 0.71 -17.20 -0.78
CA LYS A 177 2.00 -16.78 -0.18
C LYS A 177 3.24 -17.36 -0.87
N ASN A 178 3.11 -17.81 -2.11
CA ASN A 178 4.22 -18.18 -2.97
C ASN A 178 4.41 -17.07 -4.02
N HIS A 179 5.53 -16.36 -3.95
CA HIS A 179 5.84 -15.26 -4.87
C HIS A 179 5.92 -15.70 -6.33
N GLU A 180 6.29 -16.94 -6.59
CA GLU A 180 6.33 -17.50 -7.95
C GLU A 180 4.94 -17.58 -8.61
N ASN A 181 3.86 -17.64 -7.82
CA ASN A 181 2.50 -17.70 -8.32
C ASN A 181 1.90 -16.32 -8.69
N GLN A 182 2.60 -15.22 -8.46
CA GLN A 182 2.08 -13.87 -8.76
C GLN A 182 1.72 -13.71 -10.24
N HIS A 183 2.48 -14.33 -11.15
CA HIS A 183 2.19 -14.28 -12.59
C HIS A 183 0.85 -14.97 -12.94
N ILE A 184 0.46 -16.05 -12.24
CA ILE A 184 -0.81 -16.75 -12.46
C ILE A 184 -1.98 -15.82 -12.10
N VAL A 185 -1.88 -15.15 -10.96
CA VAL A 185 -2.90 -14.18 -10.53
C VAL A 185 -2.97 -13.03 -11.51
N LEU A 186 -1.82 -12.48 -11.90
CA LEU A 186 -1.71 -11.38 -12.86
C LEU A 186 -2.40 -11.74 -14.19
N ASP A 187 -2.11 -12.92 -14.77
CA ASP A 187 -2.69 -13.34 -16.02
C ASP A 187 -4.22 -13.43 -15.95
N SER A 188 -4.75 -13.98 -14.86
CA SER A 188 -6.20 -14.03 -14.64
C SER A 188 -6.82 -12.64 -14.54
N VAL A 189 -6.16 -11.70 -13.86
CA VAL A 189 -6.66 -10.33 -13.68
C VAL A 189 -6.60 -9.54 -15.00
N ILE A 190 -5.54 -9.69 -15.78
CA ILE A 190 -5.41 -9.05 -17.09
C ILE A 190 -6.53 -9.47 -18.05
N GLU A 191 -6.89 -10.75 -18.07
CA GLU A 191 -8.04 -11.20 -18.87
C GLU A 191 -9.36 -10.55 -18.41
N GLN A 192 -9.54 -10.35 -17.10
CA GLN A 192 -10.71 -9.65 -16.59
C GLN A 192 -10.71 -8.16 -16.96
N MET A 193 -9.54 -7.50 -16.93
CA MET A 193 -9.41 -6.06 -17.26
C MET A 193 -9.80 -5.75 -18.72
N LYS A 194 -9.73 -6.71 -19.64
CA LYS A 194 -10.16 -6.53 -21.03
C LYS A 194 -11.65 -6.19 -21.16
N THR A 195 -12.46 -6.60 -20.18
CA THR A 195 -13.93 -6.44 -20.21
C THR A 195 -14.49 -5.72 -18.98
N ASN A 196 -13.67 -5.52 -17.94
CA ASN A 196 -14.09 -4.93 -16.68
C ASN A 196 -13.24 -3.70 -16.35
N THR A 197 -13.76 -2.52 -16.61
CA THR A 197 -13.08 -1.23 -16.36
C THR A 197 -13.09 -0.80 -14.89
N ASP A 198 -13.82 -1.51 -14.02
CA ASP A 198 -13.83 -1.25 -12.58
C ASP A 198 -12.56 -1.83 -11.89
N ILE A 199 -11.81 -2.72 -12.57
CA ILE A 199 -10.48 -3.14 -12.15
C ILE A 199 -9.48 -2.07 -12.60
N ILE A 200 -8.92 -1.33 -11.64
CA ILE A 200 -8.10 -0.14 -11.91
C ILE A 200 -6.60 -0.40 -11.91
N GLY A 201 -6.18 -1.58 -11.48
CA GLY A 201 -4.75 -1.93 -11.43
C GLY A 201 -4.46 -3.19 -10.65
N VAL A 202 -3.19 -3.52 -10.62
CA VAL A 202 -2.63 -4.66 -9.90
C VAL A 202 -1.50 -4.23 -8.98
N MET A 203 -1.21 -5.05 -7.97
CA MET A 203 -0.06 -4.92 -7.10
C MET A 203 0.80 -6.17 -7.19
N ILE A 204 2.11 -6.02 -7.29
CA ILE A 204 3.09 -7.10 -7.37
C ILE A 204 4.18 -6.86 -6.34
N GLU A 205 4.55 -7.87 -5.57
CA GLU A 205 5.70 -7.81 -4.67
C GLU A 205 6.98 -8.19 -5.42
N SER A 206 7.85 -7.22 -5.58
CA SER A 206 9.10 -7.31 -6.33
C SER A 206 10.26 -6.72 -5.54
N ASN A 207 11.44 -7.29 -5.74
CA ASN A 207 12.70 -6.75 -5.21
C ASN A 207 13.82 -6.91 -6.25
N ILE A 208 15.04 -6.50 -5.93
CA ILE A 208 16.21 -6.66 -6.82
C ILE A 208 16.48 -8.14 -7.08
N ARG A 209 16.35 -8.99 -6.04
CA ARG A 209 16.52 -10.45 -6.10
C ARG A 209 15.28 -11.15 -5.57
N ALA A 210 14.98 -12.32 -6.13
CA ALA A 210 13.84 -13.12 -5.73
C ALA A 210 13.99 -13.72 -4.33
N GLY A 211 12.84 -14.08 -3.75
CA GLY A 211 12.74 -14.77 -2.47
C GLY A 211 12.65 -13.87 -1.26
N LYS A 212 12.99 -14.43 -0.11
CA LYS A 212 13.09 -13.73 1.19
C LYS A 212 14.18 -14.32 2.06
N GLN A 213 14.64 -13.52 3.01
CA GLN A 213 15.64 -13.93 4.02
C GLN A 213 15.15 -13.56 5.42
N LYS A 214 15.74 -14.20 6.43
CA LYS A 214 15.46 -13.87 7.84
C LYS A 214 16.43 -12.79 8.31
N LEU A 215 15.92 -11.80 9.01
CA LEU A 215 16.74 -10.84 9.74
C LEU A 215 17.18 -11.49 11.07
N VAL A 216 18.40 -12.04 11.09
CA VAL A 216 19.05 -12.58 12.30
C VAL A 216 20.13 -11.61 12.73
N ASN A 217 21.16 -11.42 11.91
CA ASN A 217 22.18 -10.40 12.08
C ASN A 217 22.16 -9.47 10.87
N LYS A 218 22.42 -8.20 11.08
CA LYS A 218 22.41 -7.19 10.02
C LYS A 218 23.51 -7.44 8.98
N GLU A 219 24.66 -7.93 9.46
CA GLU A 219 25.85 -8.20 8.64
C GLU A 219 25.68 -9.38 7.68
N ASP A 220 24.74 -10.30 7.99
CA ASP A 220 24.48 -11.49 7.17
C ASP A 220 23.47 -11.23 6.05
N LEU A 221 22.89 -10.03 5.99
CA LEU A 221 21.86 -9.71 5.01
C LEU A 221 22.45 -9.59 3.60
N ILE A 222 21.78 -10.27 2.67
CA ILE A 222 22.11 -10.18 1.24
C ILE A 222 21.31 -9.01 0.65
N TYR A 223 22.03 -8.05 0.11
CA TYR A 223 21.41 -6.88 -0.52
C TYR A 223 20.46 -7.27 -1.66
N GLY A 224 19.26 -6.68 -1.63
CA GLY A 224 18.24 -6.88 -2.66
C GLY A 224 17.32 -8.08 -2.43
N ILE A 225 17.47 -8.85 -1.33
CA ILE A 225 16.51 -9.89 -0.94
C ILE A 225 15.61 -9.34 0.18
N SER A 226 14.30 -9.56 0.04
CA SER A 226 13.29 -9.13 1.03
C SER A 226 13.53 -9.77 2.40
N ILE A 227 13.28 -9.00 3.46
CA ILE A 227 13.28 -9.49 4.86
C ILE A 227 11.87 -9.67 5.42
N THR A 228 10.85 -9.40 4.61
CA THR A 228 9.43 -9.54 4.95
C THR A 228 8.79 -10.63 4.09
N ASP A 229 7.96 -10.27 3.13
CA ASP A 229 7.32 -11.22 2.22
C ASP A 229 8.24 -11.54 1.03
N ALA A 230 8.13 -12.76 0.51
CA ALA A 230 8.94 -13.19 -0.62
C ALA A 230 8.50 -12.48 -1.90
N CYS A 231 9.48 -11.96 -2.64
CA CYS A 231 9.28 -11.17 -3.85
C CYS A 231 9.76 -11.94 -5.10
N ILE A 232 9.22 -11.61 -6.27
CA ILE A 232 9.89 -11.90 -7.55
C ILE A 232 11.05 -10.95 -7.75
N ASP A 233 11.99 -11.26 -8.65
CA ASP A 233 13.08 -10.36 -8.96
C ASP A 233 12.71 -9.26 -9.97
N ILE A 234 13.64 -8.32 -10.15
CA ILE A 234 13.41 -7.18 -11.03
C ILE A 234 13.30 -7.57 -12.51
N ASP A 235 13.97 -8.64 -12.94
CA ASP A 235 13.96 -9.05 -14.35
C ASP A 235 12.66 -9.78 -14.69
N GLU A 236 12.16 -10.62 -13.78
CA GLU A 236 10.83 -11.19 -13.89
C GLU A 236 9.77 -10.07 -13.87
N THR A 237 9.90 -9.10 -12.98
CA THR A 237 8.98 -7.95 -12.90
C THR A 237 8.93 -7.18 -14.22
N LYS A 238 10.07 -6.87 -14.83
CA LYS A 238 10.12 -6.23 -16.17
C LYS A 238 9.41 -7.06 -17.22
N THR A 239 9.65 -8.37 -17.23
CA THR A 239 9.01 -9.31 -18.16
C THR A 239 7.49 -9.27 -18.01
N LEU A 240 6.99 -9.35 -16.78
CA LEU A 240 5.56 -9.29 -16.49
C LEU A 240 4.93 -7.96 -16.92
N ILE A 241 5.57 -6.83 -16.61
CA ILE A 241 5.07 -5.50 -17.00
C ILE A 241 5.02 -5.34 -18.52
N CYS A 242 6.09 -5.72 -19.24
CA CYS A 242 6.13 -5.62 -20.71
C CYS A 242 5.05 -6.51 -21.34
N ARG A 243 4.88 -7.75 -20.86
CA ARG A 243 3.84 -8.67 -21.34
C ARG A 243 2.44 -8.10 -21.10
N THR A 244 2.18 -7.60 -19.90
CA THR A 244 0.90 -6.98 -19.52
C THR A 244 0.57 -5.78 -20.40
N TRP A 245 1.56 -4.91 -20.65
CA TRP A 245 1.39 -3.76 -21.53
C TRP A 245 0.93 -4.17 -22.94
N ILE A 246 1.59 -5.18 -23.51
CA ILE A 246 1.23 -5.71 -24.84
C ILE A 246 -0.22 -6.26 -24.83
N GLN A 247 -0.61 -7.02 -23.82
CA GLN A 247 -1.93 -7.64 -23.73
C GLN A 247 -3.08 -6.64 -23.54
N LEU A 248 -2.82 -5.48 -22.98
CA LEU A 248 -3.83 -4.44 -22.74
C LEU A 248 -3.89 -3.37 -23.85
N THR A 249 -2.87 -3.31 -24.74
CA THR A 249 -2.79 -2.29 -25.81
C THR A 249 -3.12 -2.84 -27.19
N ILE A 250 -3.19 -4.15 -27.36
CA ILE A 250 -3.59 -4.81 -28.60
C ILE A 250 -5.04 -5.29 -28.46
#